data_072f58a7406f18e317db1803556aedb7
#
_entry.id   072f58a7406f18e317db1803556aedb7
#
_cell.length_a   1.000
_cell.length_b   1.000
_cell.length_c   1.000
_cell.angle_alpha   90.00
_cell.angle_beta   90.00
_cell.angle_gamma   90.00
#
_symmetry.space_group_name_H-M   'P 1'
#
loop_
_entity.id
_entity.type
_entity.pdbx_description
1 polymer ?
#
loop_
_entity_poly.entity_id
_entity_poly.type
_entity_poly.pdbx_seq_one_letter_code
_entity_poly.pdbx_strand_id
1 'polypeptide(L)'
;MKGVVFTGNRNLEIRDFDDPTPGPNDVILEIKASGMCGSDLHQYRAPPHPPGGVVTGGVRRMAGAIAGHEPCGVVVEVGSAVTEQQARIGQRVMDHHYDGCGGCKHCRGGWTQMCLEGPTVFGSGQHGAHAKYMRVPAHTLVGLPDALSFETGAAISCGTGTAWGALKRLQLQALE
;
A
#
# COMPACT_ATOMS: atom_id res chain seq x y z
N MET A 1 18.03 4.82 0.51
CA MET A 1 17.01 5.71 1.14
C MET A 1 16.78 5.39 2.60
N LYS A 2 16.23 6.33 3.39
CA LYS A 2 15.78 6.03 4.76
C LYS A 2 14.33 5.56 4.76
N GLY A 3 14.01 4.59 5.64
CA GLY A 3 12.67 4.07 5.83
C GLY A 3 12.35 3.86 7.31
N VAL A 4 11.08 4.04 7.69
CA VAL A 4 10.60 3.83 9.06
C VAL A 4 10.17 2.38 9.22
N VAL A 5 10.68 1.72 10.27
CA VAL A 5 10.34 0.34 10.63
C VAL A 5 9.72 0.32 12.02
N PHE A 6 8.53 -0.27 12.16
CA PHE A 6 7.97 -0.54 13.48
C PHE A 6 8.61 -1.81 14.05
N THR A 7 9.31 -1.66 15.16
CA THR A 7 10.00 -2.76 15.81
C THR A 7 9.18 -3.41 16.92
N GLY A 8 7.99 -2.90 17.15
CA GLY A 8 7.06 -3.37 18.17
C GLY A 8 7.31 -2.73 19.55
N ASN A 9 6.44 -3.05 20.52
CA ASN A 9 6.53 -2.52 21.90
C ASN A 9 6.60 -0.98 21.96
N ARG A 10 5.90 -0.28 21.03
CA ARG A 10 5.89 1.18 20.87
C ARG A 10 7.24 1.77 20.48
N ASN A 11 8.05 0.99 19.76
CA ASN A 11 9.33 1.45 19.21
C ASN A 11 9.28 1.48 17.69
N LEU A 12 10.03 2.41 17.12
CA LEU A 12 10.31 2.50 15.69
C LEU A 12 11.78 2.81 15.49
N GLU A 13 12.29 2.45 14.35
CA GLU A 13 13.63 2.77 13.90
C GLU A 13 13.61 3.39 12.52
N ILE A 14 14.54 4.29 12.25
CA ILE A 14 14.83 4.78 10.92
C ILE A 14 16.06 4.01 10.44
N ARG A 15 15.87 3.19 9.39
CA ARG A 15 16.93 2.34 8.82
C ARG A 15 17.29 2.79 7.42
N ASP A 16 18.50 2.46 7.00
CA ASP A 16 18.93 2.64 5.62
C ASP A 16 18.53 1.41 4.79
N PHE A 17 18.04 1.67 3.59
CA PHE A 17 17.65 0.70 2.58
C PHE A 17 18.21 1.13 1.22
N ASP A 18 18.47 0.18 0.35
CA ASP A 18 18.72 0.49 -1.05
C ASP A 18 17.49 1.14 -1.68
N ASP A 19 17.70 2.02 -2.64
CA ASP A 19 16.60 2.55 -3.43
C ASP A 19 16.01 1.42 -4.27
N PRO A 20 14.66 1.27 -4.30
CA PRO A 20 14.03 0.17 -5.02
C PRO A 20 14.17 0.35 -6.54
N THR A 21 14.32 -0.77 -7.24
CA THR A 21 14.26 -0.84 -8.71
C THR A 21 12.98 -1.58 -9.14
N PRO A 22 12.31 -1.18 -10.23
CA PRO A 22 11.07 -1.82 -10.66
C PRO A 22 11.36 -3.19 -11.26
N GLY A 23 10.52 -4.19 -10.92
CA GLY A 23 10.37 -5.39 -11.71
C GLY A 23 9.63 -5.11 -13.03
N PRO A 24 9.51 -6.09 -13.94
CA PRO A 24 8.91 -5.86 -15.26
C PRO A 24 7.51 -5.22 -15.22
N ASN A 25 6.68 -5.57 -14.24
CA ASN A 25 5.29 -5.10 -14.09
C ASN A 25 5.11 -4.07 -12.97
N ASP A 26 6.22 -3.60 -12.38
CA ASP A 26 6.20 -2.69 -11.24
C ASP A 26 6.44 -1.24 -11.66
N VAL A 27 6.15 -0.35 -10.76
CA VAL A 27 6.55 1.07 -10.83
C VAL A 27 7.25 1.48 -9.55
N ILE A 28 8.04 2.55 -9.60
CA ILE A 28 8.55 3.24 -8.44
C ILE A 28 7.78 4.53 -8.24
N LEU A 29 7.26 4.70 -7.05
CA LEU A 29 6.62 5.93 -6.60
C LEU A 29 7.61 6.76 -5.79
N GLU A 30 7.77 8.02 -6.12
CA GLU A 30 8.30 9.01 -5.19
C GLU A 30 7.15 9.43 -4.27
N ILE A 31 7.23 9.04 -2.99
CA ILE A 31 6.17 9.30 -2.02
C ILE A 31 6.16 10.80 -1.66
N LYS A 32 5.01 11.42 -1.79
CA LYS A 32 4.76 12.83 -1.44
C LYS A 32 3.96 12.96 -0.15
N ALA A 33 3.11 11.97 0.14
CA ALA A 33 2.41 11.84 1.41
C ALA A 33 2.19 10.37 1.73
N SER A 34 2.29 10.02 3.00
CA SER A 34 1.98 8.69 3.53
C SER A 34 1.17 8.85 4.80
N GLY A 35 -0.08 8.39 4.78
CA GLY A 35 -0.97 8.45 5.93
C GLY A 35 -0.59 7.43 7.00
N MET A 36 -1.17 7.61 8.18
CA MET A 36 -1.03 6.68 9.30
C MET A 36 -2.42 6.16 9.71
N CYS A 37 -2.64 4.88 9.54
CA CYS A 37 -3.87 4.18 9.85
C CYS A 37 -3.89 3.62 11.28
N GLY A 38 -5.06 3.23 11.76
CA GLY A 38 -5.21 2.51 13.02
C GLY A 38 -4.44 1.18 13.07
N SER A 39 -4.28 0.50 11.92
CA SER A 39 -3.49 -0.73 11.80
C SER A 39 -1.98 -0.50 11.93
N ASP A 40 -1.46 0.68 11.56
CA ASP A 40 -0.07 1.06 11.82
C ASP A 40 0.16 1.22 13.33
N LEU A 41 -0.78 1.86 14.03
CA LEU A 41 -0.75 1.98 15.49
C LEU A 41 -0.84 0.61 16.18
N HIS A 42 -1.59 -0.32 15.60
CA HIS A 42 -1.64 -1.69 16.09
C HIS A 42 -0.27 -2.38 15.94
N GLN A 43 0.37 -2.29 14.77
CA GLN A 43 1.71 -2.84 14.55
C GLN A 43 2.77 -2.19 15.47
N TYR A 44 2.72 -0.87 15.63
CA TYR A 44 3.60 -0.13 16.53
C TYR A 44 3.51 -0.61 18.00
N ARG A 45 2.30 -0.95 18.46
CA ARG A 45 2.03 -1.41 19.83
C ARG A 45 2.24 -2.91 20.04
N ALA A 46 2.16 -3.71 18.97
CA ALA A 46 2.29 -5.16 19.02
C ALA A 46 3.67 -5.61 19.52
N PRO A 47 3.81 -6.84 20.03
CA PRO A 47 5.12 -7.42 20.27
C PRO A 47 5.96 -7.47 18.96
N PRO A 48 7.30 -7.45 19.06
CA PRO A 48 8.16 -7.58 17.90
C PRO A 48 7.87 -8.85 17.11
N HIS A 49 7.93 -8.76 15.78
CA HIS A 49 7.86 -9.94 14.93
C HIS A 49 9.16 -10.74 15.02
N PRO A 50 9.08 -12.09 15.06
CA PRO A 50 10.29 -12.92 15.04
C PRO A 50 11.04 -12.74 13.70
N PRO A 51 12.36 -13.02 13.68
CA PRO A 51 13.11 -13.11 12.45
C PRO A 51 12.41 -14.03 11.44
N GLY A 52 12.29 -13.60 10.18
CA GLY A 52 11.52 -14.34 9.14
C GLY A 52 10.04 -13.96 9.05
N GLY A 53 9.55 -13.14 9.98
CA GLY A 53 8.16 -12.66 9.97
C GLY A 53 7.15 -13.68 10.51
N VAL A 54 5.88 -13.37 10.35
CA VAL A 54 4.75 -14.22 10.78
C VAL A 54 3.66 -14.23 9.71
N VAL A 55 2.79 -15.25 9.76
CA VAL A 55 1.53 -15.26 9.00
C VAL A 55 0.38 -15.13 9.99
N THR A 56 -0.40 -14.07 9.86
CA THR A 56 -1.56 -13.81 10.72
C THR A 56 -2.77 -13.51 9.84
N GLY A 57 -3.85 -14.26 10.03
CA GLY A 57 -5.08 -14.07 9.25
C GLY A 57 -4.89 -14.26 7.72
N GLY A 58 -3.97 -15.15 7.31
CA GLY A 58 -3.63 -15.36 5.89
C GLY A 58 -2.69 -14.31 5.28
N VAL A 59 -2.33 -13.27 6.03
CA VAL A 59 -1.40 -12.22 5.58
C VAL A 59 0.00 -12.50 6.11
N ARG A 60 0.98 -12.55 5.21
CA ARG A 60 2.39 -12.62 5.57
C ARG A 60 2.87 -11.23 6.04
N ARG A 61 3.48 -11.17 7.22
CA ARG A 61 4.14 -9.97 7.75
C ARG A 61 5.64 -10.17 7.75
N MET A 62 6.35 -9.26 7.11
CA MET A 62 7.81 -9.29 6.98
C MET A 62 8.43 -8.55 8.17
N ALA A 63 9.35 -9.21 8.89
CA ALA A 63 10.13 -8.53 9.92
C ALA A 63 11.03 -7.47 9.26
N GLY A 64 11.01 -6.24 9.79
CA GLY A 64 11.81 -5.15 9.25
C GLY A 64 11.29 -4.53 7.96
N ALA A 65 10.02 -4.77 7.59
CA ALA A 65 9.39 -4.03 6.50
C ALA A 65 9.35 -2.52 6.80
N ILE A 66 9.58 -1.71 5.78
CA ILE A 66 9.24 -0.27 5.84
C ILE A 66 7.73 -0.19 6.04
N ALA A 67 7.30 0.55 7.06
CA ALA A 67 5.91 0.73 7.40
C ALA A 67 5.17 1.68 6.43
N GLY A 68 3.85 1.88 6.66
CA GLY A 68 3.01 2.80 5.90
C GLY A 68 2.32 2.11 4.71
N HIS A 69 0.99 2.17 4.70
CA HIS A 69 0.14 1.56 3.67
C HIS A 69 -0.94 2.52 3.15
N GLU A 70 -0.76 3.80 3.38
CA GLU A 70 -1.59 4.87 2.82
C GLU A 70 -0.74 5.77 1.89
N PRO A 71 -0.20 5.20 0.77
CA PRO A 71 0.72 5.91 -0.09
C PRO A 71 0.01 6.86 -1.05
N CYS A 72 0.62 8.01 -1.27
CA CYS A 72 0.29 8.91 -2.36
C CYS A 72 1.56 9.60 -2.87
N GLY A 73 1.73 9.63 -4.19
CA GLY A 73 2.96 10.14 -4.77
C GLY A 73 2.93 10.27 -6.28
N VAL A 74 4.11 10.27 -6.86
CA VAL A 74 4.33 10.43 -8.29
C VAL A 74 5.11 9.24 -8.82
N VAL A 75 4.71 8.69 -9.97
CA VAL A 75 5.46 7.65 -10.67
C VAL A 75 6.76 8.25 -11.20
N VAL A 76 7.90 7.70 -10.81
CA VAL A 76 9.23 8.17 -11.23
C VAL A 76 9.97 7.16 -12.09
N GLU A 77 9.59 5.89 -12.03
CA GLU A 77 10.18 4.83 -12.85
C GLU A 77 9.12 3.76 -13.17
N VAL A 78 9.19 3.16 -14.35
CA VAL A 78 8.26 2.11 -14.80
C VAL A 78 9.03 0.88 -15.27
N GLY A 79 8.51 -0.29 -14.99
CA GLY A 79 9.06 -1.57 -15.43
C GLY A 79 8.86 -1.81 -16.93
N SER A 80 9.67 -2.71 -17.49
CA SER A 80 9.73 -2.94 -18.93
C SER A 80 8.47 -3.49 -19.58
N ALA A 81 7.54 -4.06 -18.80
CA ALA A 81 6.26 -4.59 -19.27
C ALA A 81 5.07 -3.68 -18.94
N VAL A 82 5.31 -2.56 -18.24
CA VAL A 82 4.27 -1.58 -17.92
C VAL A 82 3.91 -0.76 -19.15
N THR A 83 2.65 -0.74 -19.53
CA THR A 83 2.15 0.06 -20.64
C THR A 83 1.80 1.48 -20.20
N GLU A 84 1.77 2.44 -21.14
CA GLU A 84 1.36 3.83 -20.86
C GLU A 84 -0.07 3.96 -20.34
N GLN A 85 -0.95 3.00 -20.66
CA GLN A 85 -2.30 2.94 -20.11
C GLN A 85 -2.33 2.56 -18.63
N GLN A 86 -1.36 1.78 -18.18
CA GLN A 86 -1.25 1.36 -16.78
C GLN A 86 -0.57 2.43 -15.92
N ALA A 87 0.56 2.98 -16.38
CA ALA A 87 1.28 4.01 -15.66
C ALA A 87 2.20 4.84 -16.57
N ARG A 88 2.40 6.11 -16.21
CA ARG A 88 3.32 7.03 -16.89
C ARG A 88 4.19 7.76 -15.88
N ILE A 89 5.45 8.00 -16.22
CA ILE A 89 6.34 8.86 -15.42
C ILE A 89 5.70 10.25 -15.27
N GLY A 90 5.74 10.78 -14.06
CA GLY A 90 5.09 12.04 -13.70
C GLY A 90 3.61 11.92 -13.29
N GLN A 91 3.00 10.76 -13.45
CA GLN A 91 1.61 10.55 -13.07
C GLN A 91 1.45 10.63 -11.55
N ARG A 92 0.46 11.39 -11.11
CA ARG A 92 0.05 11.48 -9.70
C ARG A 92 -0.86 10.32 -9.36
N VAL A 93 -0.54 9.57 -8.30
CA VAL A 93 -1.25 8.34 -7.97
C VAL A 93 -1.37 8.12 -6.46
N MET A 94 -2.40 7.39 -6.08
CA MET A 94 -2.50 6.61 -4.85
C MET A 94 -2.16 5.16 -5.19
N ASP A 95 -1.92 4.32 -4.21
CA ASP A 95 -1.78 2.88 -4.38
C ASP A 95 -2.80 2.12 -3.53
N HIS A 96 -3.44 1.13 -4.13
CA HIS A 96 -4.24 0.15 -3.40
C HIS A 96 -3.31 -0.87 -2.75
N HIS A 97 -3.12 -0.75 -1.46
CA HIS A 97 -2.07 -1.45 -0.71
C HIS A 97 -2.24 -2.99 -0.57
N TYR A 98 -3.17 -3.59 -1.32
CA TYR A 98 -3.35 -5.04 -1.39
C TYR A 98 -3.10 -5.54 -2.80
N ASP A 99 -2.12 -6.44 -2.94
CA ASP A 99 -1.90 -7.19 -4.17
C ASP A 99 -2.35 -8.64 -3.98
N GLY A 100 -3.25 -9.10 -4.82
CA GLY A 100 -3.82 -10.45 -4.80
C GLY A 100 -3.33 -11.29 -5.98
N CYS A 101 -3.68 -12.58 -6.00
CA CYS A 101 -3.26 -13.51 -7.06
C CYS A 101 -3.85 -13.21 -8.45
N GLY A 102 -4.82 -12.28 -8.56
CA GLY A 102 -5.53 -11.96 -9.81
C GLY A 102 -6.49 -13.04 -10.33
N GLY A 103 -6.30 -14.30 -9.94
CA GLY A 103 -7.02 -15.46 -10.50
C GLY A 103 -8.22 -15.95 -9.70
N CYS A 104 -8.25 -15.80 -8.38
CA CYS A 104 -9.32 -16.30 -7.54
C CYS A 104 -10.61 -15.47 -7.66
N LYS A 105 -11.74 -16.02 -7.20
CA LYS A 105 -13.04 -15.35 -7.30
C LYS A 105 -13.07 -13.96 -6.66
N HIS A 106 -12.34 -13.75 -5.58
CA HIS A 106 -12.30 -12.45 -4.90
C HIS A 106 -11.48 -11.43 -5.69
N CYS A 107 -10.29 -11.80 -6.16
CA CYS A 107 -9.46 -10.92 -6.98
C CYS A 107 -10.18 -10.53 -8.28
N ARG A 108 -10.81 -11.48 -8.96
CA ARG A 108 -11.58 -11.22 -10.19
C ARG A 108 -12.82 -10.35 -9.95
N GLY A 109 -13.32 -10.33 -8.71
CA GLY A 109 -14.42 -9.46 -8.28
C GLY A 109 -13.97 -8.10 -7.73
N GLY A 110 -12.65 -7.77 -7.81
CA GLY A 110 -12.09 -6.52 -7.29
C GLY A 110 -11.85 -6.49 -5.77
N TRP A 111 -11.84 -7.65 -5.12
CA TRP A 111 -11.65 -7.80 -3.67
C TRP A 111 -10.29 -8.45 -3.37
N THR A 112 -9.21 -7.84 -3.81
CA THR A 112 -7.85 -8.38 -3.68
C THR A 112 -7.42 -8.57 -2.22
N GLN A 113 -7.92 -7.75 -1.29
CA GLN A 113 -7.72 -7.92 0.15
C GLN A 113 -8.30 -9.24 0.70
N MET A 114 -9.22 -9.88 -0.02
CA MET A 114 -9.82 -11.18 0.33
C MET A 114 -9.26 -12.33 -0.52
N CYS A 115 -8.07 -12.16 -1.10
CA CYS A 115 -7.44 -13.17 -1.93
C CYS A 115 -7.35 -14.52 -1.21
N LEU A 116 -7.78 -15.60 -1.89
CA LEU A 116 -7.78 -16.96 -1.31
C LEU A 116 -6.37 -17.53 -1.14
N GLU A 117 -5.40 -17.04 -1.94
CA GLU A 117 -3.98 -17.42 -1.85
C GLU A 117 -3.22 -16.59 -0.81
N GLY A 118 -3.92 -15.68 -0.11
CA GLY A 118 -3.33 -14.68 0.77
C GLY A 118 -2.83 -13.45 0.00
N PRO A 119 -3.31 -12.25 0.34
CA PRO A 119 -2.85 -11.03 -0.30
C PRO A 119 -1.45 -10.64 0.19
N THR A 120 -0.67 -10.02 -0.68
CA THR A 120 0.47 -9.20 -0.26
C THR A 120 -0.06 -7.87 0.25
N VAL A 121 0.42 -7.42 1.40
CA VAL A 121 0.04 -6.14 2.00
C VAL A 121 1.27 -5.26 2.10
N PHE A 122 1.28 -4.14 1.37
CA PHE A 122 2.37 -3.17 1.45
C PHE A 122 2.38 -2.50 2.83
N GLY A 123 3.56 -2.16 3.33
CA GLY A 123 3.75 -1.64 4.69
C GLY A 123 3.77 -2.70 5.79
N SER A 124 3.56 -4.00 5.45
CA SER A 124 3.68 -5.10 6.39
C SER A 124 4.21 -6.39 5.78
N GLY A 125 3.68 -6.86 4.66
CA GLY A 125 4.13 -8.05 3.93
C GLY A 125 5.21 -7.74 2.90
N GLN A 126 5.28 -6.49 2.47
CA GLN A 126 6.30 -5.87 1.63
C GLN A 126 6.61 -4.48 2.19
N HIS A 127 7.68 -3.85 1.69
CA HIS A 127 8.00 -2.47 2.04
C HIS A 127 6.85 -1.52 1.67
N GLY A 128 6.60 -0.54 2.53
CA GLY A 128 5.54 0.45 2.42
C GLY A 128 6.05 1.85 2.17
N ALA A 129 5.21 2.83 2.48
CA ALA A 129 5.32 4.22 2.04
C ALA A 129 6.00 5.16 3.05
N HIS A 130 6.37 4.72 4.25
CA HIS A 130 7.13 5.57 5.17
C HIS A 130 8.62 5.64 4.79
N ALA A 131 8.88 5.94 3.51
CA ALA A 131 10.19 6.14 2.91
C ALA A 131 10.07 7.09 1.71
N LYS A 132 11.20 7.48 1.11
CA LYS A 132 11.20 8.36 -0.06
C LYS A 132 10.61 7.67 -1.30
N TYR A 133 10.92 6.40 -1.49
CA TYR A 133 10.47 5.63 -2.65
C TYR A 133 9.76 4.35 -2.22
N MET A 134 8.79 3.92 -3.04
CA MET A 134 8.05 2.68 -2.85
C MET A 134 7.89 1.96 -4.19
N ARG A 135 8.15 0.64 -4.23
CA ARG A 135 7.88 -0.20 -5.39
C ARG A 135 6.52 -0.87 -5.23
N VAL A 136 5.68 -0.75 -6.25
CA VAL A 136 4.36 -1.41 -6.32
C VAL A 136 4.07 -1.92 -7.73
N PRO A 137 3.22 -2.96 -7.90
CA PRO A 137 2.74 -3.38 -9.20
C PRO A 137 1.90 -2.26 -9.87
N ALA A 138 2.08 -2.05 -11.17
CA ALA A 138 1.36 -0.98 -11.88
C ALA A 138 -0.18 -1.12 -11.83
N HIS A 139 -0.69 -2.34 -11.68
CA HIS A 139 -2.14 -2.60 -11.61
C HIS A 139 -2.79 -2.20 -10.27
N THR A 140 -2.02 -1.92 -9.23
CA THR A 140 -2.54 -1.44 -7.94
C THR A 140 -2.72 0.08 -7.90
N LEU A 141 -2.23 0.80 -8.91
CA LEU A 141 -2.29 2.25 -8.96
C LEU A 141 -3.72 2.77 -9.15
N VAL A 142 -4.01 3.84 -8.45
CA VAL A 142 -5.25 4.63 -8.60
C VAL A 142 -4.85 6.07 -8.88
N GLY A 143 -5.31 6.62 -10.01
CA GLY A 143 -5.00 8.00 -10.40
C GLY A 143 -5.49 9.02 -9.37
N LEU A 144 -4.63 9.97 -9.00
CA LEU A 144 -4.99 11.10 -8.15
C LEU A 144 -5.37 12.29 -9.04
N PRO A 145 -6.62 12.79 -8.98
CA PRO A 145 -7.02 14.01 -9.69
C PRO A 145 -6.17 15.22 -9.31
N ASP A 146 -5.89 16.11 -10.26
CA ASP A 146 -5.06 17.30 -10.03
C ASP A 146 -5.63 18.25 -8.97
N ALA A 147 -6.95 18.28 -8.82
CA ALA A 147 -7.63 19.09 -7.83
C ALA A 147 -7.41 18.63 -6.38
N LEU A 148 -6.89 17.42 -6.16
CA LEU A 148 -6.64 16.87 -4.83
C LEU A 148 -5.16 16.99 -4.46
N SER A 149 -4.87 17.30 -3.20
CA SER A 149 -3.51 17.26 -2.66
C SER A 149 -3.04 15.83 -2.45
N PHE A 150 -1.72 15.62 -2.30
CA PHE A 150 -1.17 14.30 -1.98
C PHE A 150 -1.60 13.83 -0.59
N GLU A 151 -1.75 14.73 0.37
CA GLU A 151 -2.23 14.41 1.73
C GLU A 151 -3.67 13.89 1.68
N THR A 152 -4.54 14.53 0.88
CA THR A 152 -5.90 14.05 0.65
C THR A 152 -5.89 12.67 0.00
N GLY A 153 -5.04 12.47 -1.02
CA GLY A 153 -4.86 11.16 -1.66
C GLY A 153 -4.42 10.09 -0.68
N ALA A 154 -3.46 10.38 0.18
CA ALA A 154 -3.00 9.45 1.22
C ALA A 154 -4.13 9.04 2.16
N ALA A 155 -4.97 9.99 2.62
CA ALA A 155 -6.13 9.68 3.47
C ALA A 155 -7.20 8.85 2.75
N ILE A 156 -7.34 8.99 1.42
CA ILE A 156 -8.29 8.21 0.61
C ILE A 156 -7.79 6.77 0.39
N SER A 157 -6.49 6.55 0.28
CA SER A 157 -5.91 5.27 -0.16
C SER A 157 -6.19 4.08 0.77
N CYS A 158 -6.57 4.32 2.04
CA CYS A 158 -7.02 3.28 2.97
C CYS A 158 -8.30 3.66 3.71
N GLY A 159 -8.22 4.57 4.69
CA GLY A 159 -9.31 4.81 5.63
C GLY A 159 -10.61 5.25 4.97
N THR A 160 -10.57 6.29 4.14
CA THR A 160 -11.74 6.81 3.43
C THR A 160 -12.25 5.80 2.39
N GLY A 161 -11.35 5.15 1.64
CA GLY A 161 -11.71 4.11 0.66
C GLY A 161 -12.41 2.92 1.31
N THR A 162 -11.96 2.50 2.50
CA THR A 162 -12.58 1.42 3.29
C THR A 162 -13.98 1.82 3.75
N ALA A 163 -14.14 3.03 4.31
CA ALA A 163 -15.44 3.54 4.74
C ALA A 163 -16.41 3.64 3.57
N TRP A 164 -15.96 4.18 2.44
CA TRP A 164 -16.77 4.27 1.22
C TRP A 164 -17.19 2.89 0.69
N GLY A 165 -16.28 1.92 0.65
CA GLY A 165 -16.57 0.55 0.25
C GLY A 165 -17.61 -0.11 1.16
N ALA A 166 -17.55 0.12 2.47
CA ALA A 166 -18.53 -0.37 3.43
C ALA A 166 -19.92 0.25 3.20
N LEU A 167 -19.99 1.58 3.03
CA LEU A 167 -21.26 2.28 2.74
C LEU A 167 -21.90 1.77 1.46
N LYS A 168 -21.11 1.58 0.38
CA LYS A 168 -21.63 1.00 -0.87
C LYS A 168 -22.20 -0.40 -0.69
N ARG A 169 -21.56 -1.25 0.12
CA ARG A 169 -22.05 -2.61 0.38
C ARG A 169 -23.32 -2.63 1.23
N LEU A 170 -23.48 -1.69 2.13
CA LEU A 170 -24.68 -1.56 2.94
C LEU A 170 -25.86 -1.03 2.12
N GLN A 171 -25.63 -0.56 0.88
CA GLN A 171 -26.66 0.02 0.00
C GLN A 171 -27.47 1.11 0.71
N LEU A 172 -26.83 1.87 1.61
CA LEU A 172 -27.47 2.98 2.28
C LEU A 172 -27.86 4.04 1.25
N GLN A 173 -29.16 4.31 1.15
CA GLN A 173 -29.70 5.45 0.41
C GLN A 173 -29.78 6.63 1.37
N ALA A 174 -29.49 7.82 0.86
CA ALA A 174 -29.80 9.03 1.61
C ALA A 174 -31.31 9.06 1.86
N LEU A 175 -31.71 9.29 3.11
CA LEU A 175 -33.10 9.64 3.39
C LEU A 175 -33.30 11.05 2.83
N GLU A 176 -34.19 11.19 1.84
CA GLU A 176 -34.64 12.48 1.32
C GLU A 176 -35.38 13.31 2.39
#